data_a37b9d99564ea44c9b4574d9c5c19901
#
_entry.id   a37b9d99564ea44c9b4574d9c5c19901
#
_cell.length_a   1.000
_cell.length_b   1.000
_cell.length_c   1.000
_cell.angle_alpha   90.00
_cell.angle_beta   90.00
_cell.angle_gamma   90.00
#
_symmetry.space_group_name_H-M   'P 1'
#
loop_
_entity.id
_entity.type
_entity.pdbx_description
1 polymer ?
#
loop_
_entity_poly.entity_id
_entity_poly.type
_entity_poly.pdbx_seq_one_letter_code
_entity_poly.pdbx_strand_id
1 'polypeptide(L)'
;MIKAYGLTKRYGNRTVVQDLDFTVHPGTVTGFLGPNGAGKSTTMRMLLGLDTPTRGRSTIGGRAYAAHRAPLTQVGALLEARSVHPGRSARNHLIALAHTHGIPRRRVEEVIALAGLTDAAHRRVKGFSLGMGQRLGIAAALLGDPATVILDEPVNGLDPEGVLWIRTLLRSLAAEGRTVLVSSHLMSEMALTADHLIVIGRGRLLADTTVDELVRQAGGASVKVVTPQPDDLRAHLAAPGVEITTAATATSTATTATTAGTTPLHELRIRGTESAHIGAVAAAHGITLHELTPQTVSLEQAFMDLTQDAADHRSQPPATTPPAHLTGAAA
;
A
#
# COMPACT_ATOMS: atom_id res chain seq x y z
N MET A 1 -16.85 2.59 -8.78
CA MET A 1 -16.85 2.40 -7.30
C MET A 1 -16.95 0.92 -6.98
N ILE A 2 -16.06 0.42 -6.11
CA ILE A 2 -16.10 -0.96 -5.55
C ILE A 2 -16.54 -0.87 -4.09
N LYS A 3 -17.39 -1.80 -3.65
CA LYS A 3 -17.76 -1.93 -2.24
C LYS A 3 -17.71 -3.38 -1.80
N ALA A 4 -17.09 -3.63 -0.65
CA ALA A 4 -17.10 -4.88 0.08
C ALA A 4 -17.93 -4.73 1.36
N TYR A 5 -18.72 -5.75 1.70
CA TYR A 5 -19.61 -5.77 2.85
C TYR A 5 -19.43 -7.08 3.61
N GLY A 6 -18.77 -7.04 4.76
CA GLY A 6 -18.50 -8.18 5.64
C GLY A 6 -17.82 -9.34 4.92
N LEU A 7 -16.93 -9.04 3.96
CA LEU A 7 -16.38 -10.03 3.04
C LEU A 7 -15.50 -11.03 3.77
N THR A 8 -15.90 -12.29 3.75
CA THR A 8 -15.22 -13.38 4.49
C THR A 8 -14.97 -14.57 3.58
N LYS A 9 -13.76 -15.15 3.64
CA LYS A 9 -13.39 -16.36 2.92
C LYS A 9 -12.69 -17.36 3.82
N ARG A 10 -13.22 -18.61 3.81
CA ARG A 10 -12.62 -19.76 4.47
C ARG A 10 -12.32 -20.84 3.45
N TYR A 11 -11.18 -21.50 3.60
CA TYR A 11 -10.82 -22.72 2.89
C TYR A 11 -10.64 -23.82 3.94
N GLY A 12 -11.58 -24.75 3.99
CA GLY A 12 -11.64 -25.74 5.07
C GLY A 12 -11.74 -25.07 6.45
N ASN A 13 -10.78 -25.33 7.31
CA ASN A 13 -10.72 -24.75 8.66
C ASN A 13 -9.95 -23.41 8.73
N ARG A 14 -9.32 -22.98 7.63
CA ARG A 14 -8.51 -21.73 7.61
C ARG A 14 -9.34 -20.57 7.10
N THR A 15 -9.49 -19.52 7.89
CA THR A 15 -10.02 -18.23 7.45
C THR A 15 -8.88 -17.41 6.88
N VAL A 16 -9.00 -17.04 5.60
CA VAL A 16 -7.99 -16.24 4.86
C VAL A 16 -8.37 -14.77 4.82
N VAL A 17 -9.68 -14.49 4.71
CA VAL A 17 -10.25 -13.14 4.75
C VAL A 17 -11.37 -13.15 5.75
N GLN A 18 -11.45 -12.16 6.63
CA GLN A 18 -12.41 -12.09 7.71
C GLN A 18 -13.01 -10.69 7.82
N ASP A 19 -14.32 -10.61 7.54
CA ASP A 19 -15.18 -9.46 7.80
C ASP A 19 -14.61 -8.13 7.28
N LEU A 20 -14.25 -8.11 5.97
CA LEU A 20 -13.74 -6.91 5.33
C LEU A 20 -14.89 -6.01 4.85
N ASP A 21 -14.90 -4.80 5.37
CA ASP A 21 -15.74 -3.69 4.92
C ASP A 21 -14.85 -2.56 4.39
N PHE A 22 -15.00 -2.20 3.13
CA PHE A 22 -14.27 -1.07 2.54
C PHE A 22 -14.95 -0.56 1.27
N THR A 23 -14.56 0.65 0.87
CA THR A 23 -15.04 1.29 -0.36
C THR A 23 -13.87 1.84 -1.17
N VAL A 24 -13.81 1.50 -2.49
CA VAL A 24 -12.89 2.11 -3.45
C VAL A 24 -13.65 3.14 -4.27
N HIS A 25 -13.24 4.38 -4.16
CA HIS A 25 -13.90 5.52 -4.81
C HIS A 25 -13.42 5.71 -6.26
N PRO A 26 -14.27 6.23 -7.17
CA PRO A 26 -13.82 6.68 -8.48
C PRO A 26 -12.98 7.96 -8.34
N GLY A 27 -12.11 8.20 -9.33
CA GLY A 27 -11.27 9.39 -9.40
C GLY A 27 -10.02 9.35 -8.51
N THR A 28 -9.76 8.23 -7.83
CA THR A 28 -8.61 8.05 -6.95
C THR A 28 -7.89 6.73 -7.24
N VAL A 29 -6.59 6.69 -7.00
CA VAL A 29 -5.82 5.46 -6.96
C VAL A 29 -5.85 4.93 -5.53
N THR A 30 -6.48 3.78 -5.33
CA THR A 30 -6.52 3.11 -4.02
C THR A 30 -5.50 1.98 -3.99
N GLY A 31 -4.52 2.08 -3.09
CA GLY A 31 -3.56 1.04 -2.78
C GLY A 31 -4.15 0.00 -1.82
N PHE A 32 -4.07 -1.28 -2.17
CA PHE A 32 -4.50 -2.41 -1.34
C PHE A 32 -3.27 -3.11 -0.79
N LEU A 33 -2.90 -2.79 0.44
CA LEU A 33 -1.63 -3.12 1.05
C LEU A 33 -1.76 -4.25 2.08
N GLY A 34 -0.69 -4.99 2.25
CA GLY A 34 -0.59 -6.03 3.26
C GLY A 34 0.58 -6.97 2.99
N PRO A 35 1.10 -7.67 4.00
CA PRO A 35 2.16 -8.65 3.81
C PRO A 35 1.71 -9.81 2.91
N ASN A 36 2.67 -10.62 2.46
CA ASN A 36 2.36 -11.83 1.71
C ASN A 36 1.49 -12.77 2.57
N GLY A 37 0.42 -13.31 1.96
CA GLY A 37 -0.54 -14.15 2.67
C GLY A 37 -1.59 -13.38 3.50
N ALA A 38 -1.62 -12.04 3.47
CA ALA A 38 -2.63 -11.23 4.17
C ALA A 38 -4.05 -11.36 3.59
N GLY A 39 -4.20 -11.94 2.39
CA GLY A 39 -5.51 -12.13 1.74
C GLY A 39 -5.78 -11.20 0.56
N LYS A 40 -4.81 -10.42 0.08
CA LYS A 40 -4.97 -9.46 -1.03
C LYS A 40 -5.56 -10.10 -2.28
N SER A 41 -4.85 -11.05 -2.88
CA SER A 41 -5.30 -11.74 -4.11
C SER A 41 -6.62 -12.48 -3.92
N THR A 42 -6.84 -13.10 -2.74
CA THR A 42 -8.12 -13.74 -2.42
C THR A 42 -9.26 -12.74 -2.40
N THR A 43 -9.05 -11.54 -1.82
CA THR A 43 -10.04 -10.48 -1.82
C THR A 43 -10.34 -10.00 -3.23
N MET A 44 -9.32 -9.73 -4.05
CA MET A 44 -9.51 -9.33 -5.45
C MET A 44 -10.25 -10.39 -6.28
N ARG A 45 -9.95 -11.68 -6.06
CA ARG A 45 -10.66 -12.79 -6.70
C ARG A 45 -12.15 -12.83 -6.30
N MET A 46 -12.47 -12.54 -5.04
CA MET A 46 -13.86 -12.42 -4.58
C MET A 46 -14.58 -11.21 -5.20
N LEU A 47 -13.90 -10.04 -5.33
CA LEU A 47 -14.47 -8.87 -6.00
C LEU A 47 -14.86 -9.18 -7.45
N LEU A 48 -14.04 -9.99 -8.13
CA LEU A 48 -14.24 -10.40 -9.54
C LEU A 48 -15.12 -11.66 -9.69
N GLY A 49 -15.67 -12.19 -8.59
CA GLY A 49 -16.52 -13.38 -8.62
C GLY A 49 -15.80 -14.67 -9.03
N LEU A 50 -14.47 -14.69 -9.05
CA LEU A 50 -13.64 -15.87 -9.31
C LEU A 50 -13.63 -16.83 -8.12
N ASP A 51 -13.76 -16.28 -6.92
CA ASP A 51 -13.96 -17.02 -5.69
C ASP A 51 -15.26 -16.57 -5.02
N THR A 52 -16.13 -17.52 -4.68
CA THR A 52 -17.35 -17.23 -3.92
C THR A 52 -16.98 -16.93 -2.46
N PRO A 53 -17.38 -15.80 -1.88
CA PRO A 53 -17.19 -15.53 -0.46
C PRO A 53 -17.96 -16.53 0.40
N THR A 54 -17.43 -16.88 1.58
CA THR A 54 -18.12 -17.71 2.55
C THR A 54 -19.25 -16.93 3.24
N ARG A 55 -19.02 -15.63 3.44
CA ARG A 55 -19.99 -14.64 3.95
C ARG A 55 -19.73 -13.28 3.32
N GLY A 56 -20.74 -12.41 3.41
CA GLY A 56 -20.67 -11.07 2.87
C GLY A 56 -20.89 -11.03 1.36
N ARG A 57 -20.67 -9.88 0.78
CA ARG A 57 -20.82 -9.63 -0.67
C ARG A 57 -19.95 -8.48 -1.12
N SER A 58 -19.70 -8.42 -2.42
CA SER A 58 -19.07 -7.26 -3.06
C SER A 58 -19.87 -6.77 -4.24
N THR A 59 -19.71 -5.49 -4.57
CA THR A 59 -20.31 -4.86 -5.75
C THR A 59 -19.29 -3.99 -6.47
N ILE A 60 -19.41 -3.95 -7.80
CA ILE A 60 -18.68 -3.02 -8.68
C ILE A 60 -19.72 -2.25 -9.47
N GLY A 61 -19.69 -0.91 -9.39
CA GLY A 61 -20.75 -0.09 -9.98
C GLY A 61 -22.16 -0.38 -9.45
N GLY A 62 -22.25 -0.80 -8.16
CA GLY A 62 -23.51 -1.13 -7.50
C GLY A 62 -24.08 -2.53 -7.78
N ARG A 63 -23.40 -3.34 -8.60
CA ARG A 63 -23.83 -4.71 -8.99
C ARG A 63 -22.74 -5.73 -8.66
N ALA A 64 -23.14 -6.98 -8.39
CA ALA A 64 -22.18 -8.09 -8.35
C ALA A 64 -21.49 -8.25 -9.72
N TYR A 65 -20.21 -8.62 -9.73
CA TYR A 65 -19.45 -8.76 -10.99
C TYR A 65 -20.16 -9.67 -12.01
N ALA A 66 -20.68 -10.82 -11.59
CA ALA A 66 -21.38 -11.76 -12.45
C ALA A 66 -22.71 -11.23 -13.04
N ALA A 67 -23.24 -10.12 -12.51
CA ALA A 67 -24.47 -9.50 -13.01
C ALA A 67 -24.22 -8.46 -14.13
N HIS A 68 -22.96 -8.22 -14.49
CA HIS A 68 -22.63 -7.34 -15.62
C HIS A 68 -22.78 -8.08 -16.95
N ARG A 69 -23.52 -7.49 -17.90
CA ARG A 69 -23.72 -8.07 -19.25
C ARG A 69 -22.45 -8.11 -20.08
N ALA A 70 -21.60 -7.08 -19.94
CA ALA A 70 -20.34 -6.93 -20.66
C ALA A 70 -19.22 -6.61 -19.64
N PRO A 71 -18.76 -7.61 -18.86
CA PRO A 71 -17.86 -7.37 -17.73
C PRO A 71 -16.56 -6.68 -18.13
N LEU A 72 -15.95 -6.99 -19.28
CA LEU A 72 -14.72 -6.34 -19.74
C LEU A 72 -14.84 -4.82 -19.98
N THR A 73 -16.02 -4.31 -20.27
CA THR A 73 -16.26 -2.86 -20.43
C THR A 73 -16.51 -2.18 -19.08
N GLN A 74 -16.77 -2.94 -18.04
CA GLN A 74 -16.99 -2.43 -16.70
C GLN A 74 -15.77 -2.58 -15.81
N VAL A 75 -15.07 -3.72 -15.93
CA VAL A 75 -13.95 -4.08 -15.08
C VAL A 75 -12.82 -4.65 -15.91
N GLY A 76 -11.67 -4.01 -15.86
CA GLY A 76 -10.40 -4.56 -16.31
C GLY A 76 -9.62 -5.10 -15.13
N ALA A 77 -9.11 -6.32 -15.23
CA ALA A 77 -8.38 -6.93 -14.14
C ALA A 77 -7.11 -7.63 -14.61
N LEU A 78 -6.05 -7.49 -13.82
CA LEU A 78 -4.82 -8.26 -13.91
C LEU A 78 -4.55 -8.89 -12.55
N LEU A 79 -4.73 -10.21 -12.45
CA LEU A 79 -4.40 -10.98 -11.24
C LEU A 79 -3.13 -11.81 -11.43
N GLU A 80 -2.83 -12.21 -12.67
CA GLU A 80 -1.67 -13.02 -13.01
C GLU A 80 -1.19 -12.70 -14.42
N ALA A 81 0.03 -12.20 -14.56
CA ALA A 81 0.61 -11.81 -15.85
C ALA A 81 0.95 -13.00 -16.78
N ARG A 82 1.09 -14.20 -16.23
CA ARG A 82 1.51 -15.40 -16.97
C ARG A 82 0.36 -16.25 -17.53
N SER A 83 -0.88 -15.76 -17.47
CA SER A 83 -2.06 -16.50 -17.92
C SER A 83 -2.21 -16.60 -19.45
N VAL A 84 -1.27 -16.02 -20.21
CA VAL A 84 -1.34 -15.99 -21.69
C VAL A 84 -0.70 -17.25 -22.29
N HIS A 85 -1.38 -17.86 -23.28
CA HIS A 85 -0.86 -19.03 -23.98
C HIS A 85 0.47 -18.71 -24.68
N PRO A 86 1.57 -19.43 -24.39
CA PRO A 86 2.94 -19.08 -24.81
C PRO A 86 3.18 -19.09 -26.30
N GLY A 87 2.40 -19.86 -27.05
CA GLY A 87 2.47 -19.96 -28.52
C GLY A 87 1.76 -18.83 -29.27
N ARG A 88 0.95 -18.02 -28.58
CA ARG A 88 0.22 -16.91 -29.18
C ARG A 88 1.09 -15.65 -29.25
N SER A 89 0.93 -14.82 -30.29
CA SER A 89 1.52 -13.47 -30.25
C SER A 89 0.67 -12.55 -29.36
N ALA A 90 1.30 -11.46 -28.84
CA ALA A 90 0.60 -10.47 -28.02
C ALA A 90 -0.64 -9.93 -28.74
N ARG A 91 -0.48 -9.52 -29.99
CA ARG A 91 -1.58 -9.02 -30.83
C ARG A 91 -2.70 -10.04 -31.00
N ASN A 92 -2.37 -11.31 -31.31
CA ASN A 92 -3.39 -12.35 -31.51
C ASN A 92 -4.08 -12.73 -30.18
N HIS A 93 -3.39 -12.61 -29.05
CA HIS A 93 -4.03 -12.78 -27.74
C HIS A 93 -5.08 -11.71 -27.49
N LEU A 94 -4.75 -10.43 -27.71
CA LEU A 94 -5.70 -9.32 -27.53
C LEU A 94 -6.84 -9.35 -28.55
N ILE A 95 -6.58 -9.74 -29.82
CA ILE A 95 -7.63 -9.94 -30.84
C ILE A 95 -8.61 -11.04 -30.39
N ALA A 96 -8.12 -12.14 -29.86
CA ALA A 96 -8.98 -13.23 -29.38
C ALA A 96 -9.90 -12.75 -28.24
N LEU A 97 -9.37 -11.98 -27.28
CA LEU A 97 -10.16 -11.37 -26.20
C LEU A 97 -11.17 -10.34 -26.77
N ALA A 98 -10.73 -9.49 -27.70
CA ALA A 98 -11.58 -8.49 -28.30
C ALA A 98 -12.79 -9.11 -29.03
N HIS A 99 -12.58 -10.19 -29.78
CA HIS A 99 -13.64 -10.89 -30.50
C HIS A 99 -14.71 -11.48 -29.58
N THR A 100 -14.32 -12.03 -28.42
CA THR A 100 -15.28 -12.60 -27.46
C THR A 100 -16.23 -11.55 -26.85
N HIS A 101 -15.88 -10.27 -26.96
CA HIS A 101 -16.64 -9.16 -26.35
C HIS A 101 -17.10 -8.11 -27.39
N GLY A 102 -16.96 -8.38 -28.69
CA GLY A 102 -17.35 -7.43 -29.73
C GLY A 102 -16.52 -6.14 -29.76
N ILE A 103 -15.32 -6.16 -29.24
CA ILE A 103 -14.42 -4.99 -29.21
C ILE A 103 -13.75 -4.84 -30.58
N PRO A 104 -13.71 -3.63 -31.16
CA PRO A 104 -13.13 -3.42 -32.48
C PRO A 104 -11.61 -3.59 -32.47
N ARG A 105 -11.07 -4.08 -33.61
CA ARG A 105 -9.61 -4.28 -33.79
C ARG A 105 -8.77 -3.01 -33.54
N ARG A 106 -9.33 -1.85 -33.87
CA ARG A 106 -8.66 -0.57 -33.58
C ARG A 106 -8.28 -0.44 -32.13
N ARG A 107 -9.15 -0.86 -31.21
CA ARG A 107 -8.87 -0.81 -29.76
C ARG A 107 -7.70 -1.71 -29.37
N VAL A 108 -7.50 -2.83 -30.07
CA VAL A 108 -6.33 -3.71 -29.84
C VAL A 108 -5.03 -2.96 -30.13
N GLU A 109 -4.95 -2.23 -31.24
CA GLU A 109 -3.75 -1.45 -31.58
C GLU A 109 -3.52 -0.30 -30.58
N GLU A 110 -4.60 0.35 -30.12
CA GLU A 110 -4.52 1.41 -29.11
C GLU A 110 -3.92 0.91 -27.80
N VAL A 111 -4.38 -0.24 -27.26
CA VAL A 111 -3.85 -0.77 -25.99
C VAL A 111 -2.45 -1.35 -26.13
N ILE A 112 -2.08 -1.88 -27.31
CA ILE A 112 -0.71 -2.30 -27.61
C ILE A 112 0.23 -1.10 -27.56
N ALA A 113 -0.13 0.01 -28.19
CA ALA A 113 0.65 1.24 -28.19
C ALA A 113 0.75 1.83 -26.76
N LEU A 114 -0.38 1.89 -26.05
CA LEU A 114 -0.43 2.35 -24.65
C LEU A 114 0.51 1.55 -23.73
N ALA A 115 0.59 0.23 -23.93
CA ALA A 115 1.47 -0.65 -23.16
C ALA A 115 2.94 -0.62 -23.61
N GLY A 116 3.27 0.12 -24.70
CA GLY A 116 4.62 0.15 -25.26
C GLY A 116 5.06 -1.19 -25.88
N LEU A 117 4.11 -1.94 -26.46
CA LEU A 117 4.37 -3.27 -27.03
C LEU A 117 4.32 -3.30 -28.56
N THR A 118 4.30 -2.15 -29.23
CA THR A 118 4.14 -2.05 -30.70
C THR A 118 5.16 -2.91 -31.44
N ASP A 119 6.44 -2.79 -31.12
CA ASP A 119 7.54 -3.53 -31.79
C ASP A 119 7.51 -5.04 -31.46
N ALA A 120 6.88 -5.41 -30.37
CA ALA A 120 6.77 -6.79 -29.90
C ALA A 120 5.40 -7.44 -30.19
N ALA A 121 4.46 -6.70 -30.77
CA ALA A 121 3.06 -7.12 -30.95
C ALA A 121 2.91 -8.46 -31.69
N HIS A 122 3.77 -8.74 -32.67
CA HIS A 122 3.77 -9.95 -33.47
C HIS A 122 4.64 -11.09 -32.88
N ARG A 123 5.44 -10.82 -31.85
CA ARG A 123 6.28 -11.84 -31.20
C ARG A 123 5.44 -12.76 -30.34
N ARG A 124 5.83 -14.05 -30.28
CA ARG A 124 5.18 -15.03 -29.39
C ARG A 124 5.49 -14.72 -27.94
N VAL A 125 4.47 -14.83 -27.07
CA VAL A 125 4.57 -14.51 -25.64
C VAL A 125 5.61 -15.34 -24.90
N LYS A 126 5.91 -16.57 -25.34
CA LYS A 126 7.00 -17.39 -24.77
C LYS A 126 8.38 -16.70 -24.77
N GLY A 127 8.59 -15.73 -25.65
CA GLY A 127 9.83 -14.95 -25.74
C GLY A 127 9.78 -13.60 -25.04
N PHE A 128 8.73 -13.33 -24.26
CA PHE A 128 8.59 -12.09 -23.52
C PHE A 128 9.40 -12.13 -22.21
N SER A 129 10.00 -10.99 -21.86
CA SER A 129 10.47 -10.77 -20.50
C SER A 129 9.28 -10.73 -19.53
N LEU A 130 9.55 -10.81 -18.23
CA LEU A 130 8.52 -10.69 -17.19
C LEU A 130 7.77 -9.36 -17.33
N GLY A 131 8.51 -8.25 -17.51
CA GLY A 131 7.93 -6.91 -17.70
C GLY A 131 7.10 -6.79 -18.98
N MET A 132 7.50 -7.41 -20.10
CA MET A 132 6.67 -7.45 -21.30
C MET A 132 5.39 -8.24 -21.08
N GLY A 133 5.44 -9.35 -20.32
CA GLY A 133 4.25 -10.10 -19.92
C GLY A 133 3.29 -9.27 -19.07
N GLN A 134 3.84 -8.51 -18.12
CA GLN A 134 3.09 -7.60 -17.27
C GLN A 134 2.39 -6.51 -18.09
N ARG A 135 3.12 -5.84 -18.99
CA ARG A 135 2.56 -4.84 -19.90
C ARG A 135 1.44 -5.42 -20.78
N LEU A 136 1.58 -6.65 -21.27
CA LEU A 136 0.54 -7.33 -22.02
C LEU A 136 -0.71 -7.63 -21.17
N GLY A 137 -0.54 -8.05 -19.93
CA GLY A 137 -1.63 -8.27 -18.98
C GLY A 137 -2.41 -6.98 -18.69
N ILE A 138 -1.68 -5.85 -18.52
CA ILE A 138 -2.29 -4.52 -18.36
C ILE A 138 -3.03 -4.09 -19.63
N ALA A 139 -2.45 -4.31 -20.81
CA ALA A 139 -3.13 -4.06 -22.09
C ALA A 139 -4.44 -4.85 -22.22
N ALA A 140 -4.44 -6.13 -21.80
CA ALA A 140 -5.64 -6.95 -21.78
C ALA A 140 -6.69 -6.43 -20.77
N ALA A 141 -6.26 -5.99 -19.59
CA ALA A 141 -7.15 -5.37 -18.60
C ALA A 141 -7.81 -4.09 -19.14
N LEU A 142 -7.09 -3.29 -19.93
CA LEU A 142 -7.60 -2.03 -20.50
C LEU A 142 -8.33 -2.17 -21.83
N LEU A 143 -8.40 -3.38 -22.39
CA LEU A 143 -8.94 -3.64 -23.73
C LEU A 143 -10.39 -3.18 -23.88
N GLY A 144 -11.23 -3.43 -22.87
CA GLY A 144 -12.64 -3.06 -22.86
C GLY A 144 -12.93 -1.61 -22.50
N ASP A 145 -11.92 -0.77 -22.32
CA ASP A 145 -12.04 0.61 -21.81
C ASP A 145 -12.83 0.71 -20.49
N PRO A 146 -12.44 -0.06 -19.45
CA PRO A 146 -13.26 -0.27 -18.28
C PRO A 146 -13.34 0.94 -17.37
N ALA A 147 -14.51 1.14 -16.73
CA ALA A 147 -14.71 2.17 -15.71
C ALA A 147 -14.01 1.82 -14.37
N THR A 148 -13.68 0.55 -14.17
CA THR A 148 -12.98 0.07 -12.96
C THR A 148 -11.78 -0.78 -13.35
N VAL A 149 -10.62 -0.54 -12.74
CA VAL A 149 -9.37 -1.27 -12.97
C VAL A 149 -8.88 -1.88 -11.66
N ILE A 150 -8.60 -3.19 -11.67
CA ILE A 150 -8.09 -3.96 -10.53
C ILE A 150 -6.80 -4.64 -10.94
N LEU A 151 -5.67 -4.27 -10.34
CA LEU A 151 -4.36 -4.82 -10.68
C LEU A 151 -3.69 -5.40 -9.44
N ASP A 152 -3.35 -6.68 -9.51
CA ASP A 152 -2.60 -7.37 -8.44
C ASP A 152 -1.10 -7.33 -8.78
N GLU A 153 -0.33 -6.62 -7.94
CA GLU A 153 1.13 -6.47 -8.04
C GLU A 153 1.62 -6.04 -9.44
N PRO A 154 1.09 -4.96 -10.06
CA PRO A 154 1.37 -4.62 -11.45
C PRO A 154 2.80 -4.16 -11.71
N VAL A 155 3.55 -3.78 -10.67
CA VAL A 155 4.96 -3.33 -10.78
C VAL A 155 5.96 -4.48 -10.84
N ASN A 156 5.54 -5.71 -10.50
CA ASN A 156 6.45 -6.84 -10.42
C ASN A 156 7.08 -7.17 -11.77
N GLY A 157 8.42 -7.17 -11.79
CA GLY A 157 9.21 -7.50 -12.98
C GLY A 157 9.30 -6.40 -14.03
N LEU A 158 8.82 -5.19 -13.71
CA LEU A 158 9.08 -4.00 -14.50
C LEU A 158 10.46 -3.42 -14.13
N ASP A 159 11.11 -2.83 -15.11
CA ASP A 159 12.28 -1.98 -14.92
C ASP A 159 11.87 -0.59 -14.39
N PRO A 160 12.79 0.28 -13.99
CA PRO A 160 12.46 1.60 -13.47
C PRO A 160 11.60 2.46 -14.41
N GLU A 161 11.82 2.36 -15.71
CA GLU A 161 11.01 3.05 -16.72
C GLU A 161 9.57 2.48 -16.74
N GLY A 162 9.44 1.16 -16.66
CA GLY A 162 8.15 0.48 -16.56
C GLY A 162 7.38 0.83 -15.29
N VAL A 163 8.07 1.00 -14.16
CA VAL A 163 7.47 1.46 -12.90
C VAL A 163 6.94 2.90 -13.05
N LEU A 164 7.72 3.80 -13.65
CA LEU A 164 7.26 5.16 -13.91
C LEU A 164 6.06 5.19 -14.88
N TRP A 165 6.11 4.36 -15.93
CA TRP A 165 5.02 4.23 -16.88
C TRP A 165 3.72 3.77 -16.21
N ILE A 166 3.74 2.72 -15.40
CA ILE A 166 2.52 2.22 -14.73
C ILE A 166 1.97 3.24 -13.73
N ARG A 167 2.83 3.93 -12.99
CA ARG A 167 2.43 5.01 -12.08
C ARG A 167 1.68 6.11 -12.82
N THR A 168 2.25 6.60 -13.93
CA THR A 168 1.63 7.62 -14.78
C THR A 168 0.30 7.15 -15.33
N LEU A 169 0.24 5.90 -15.80
CA LEU A 169 -0.99 5.28 -16.31
C LEU A 169 -2.09 5.21 -15.25
N LEU A 170 -1.80 4.73 -14.03
CA LEU A 170 -2.78 4.61 -12.96
C LEU A 170 -3.34 5.97 -12.55
N ARG A 171 -2.47 6.98 -12.45
CA ARG A 171 -2.89 8.37 -12.14
C ARG A 171 -3.73 8.98 -13.26
N SER A 172 -3.40 8.73 -14.55
CA SER A 172 -4.22 9.23 -15.66
C SER A 172 -5.61 8.58 -15.67
N LEU A 173 -5.71 7.27 -15.43
CA LEU A 173 -6.99 6.56 -15.32
C LEU A 173 -7.86 7.10 -14.18
N ALA A 174 -7.26 7.38 -13.03
CA ALA A 174 -7.97 8.01 -11.91
C ALA A 174 -8.42 9.43 -12.26
N ALA A 175 -7.57 10.24 -12.89
CA ALA A 175 -7.92 11.60 -13.33
C ALA A 175 -9.07 11.62 -14.35
N GLU A 176 -9.24 10.56 -15.13
CA GLU A 176 -10.41 10.34 -16.01
C GLU A 176 -11.69 9.96 -15.24
N GLY A 177 -11.64 9.86 -13.91
CA GLY A 177 -12.75 9.48 -13.04
C GLY A 177 -12.96 7.97 -12.90
N ARG A 178 -12.03 7.13 -13.37
CA ARG A 178 -12.13 5.68 -13.19
C ARG A 178 -11.84 5.26 -11.76
N THR A 179 -12.34 4.09 -11.37
CA THR A 179 -12.04 3.47 -10.08
C THR A 179 -10.79 2.61 -10.24
N VAL A 180 -9.72 2.90 -9.51
CA VAL A 180 -8.44 2.18 -9.62
C VAL A 180 -8.11 1.53 -8.28
N LEU A 181 -8.01 0.20 -8.27
CA LEU A 181 -7.56 -0.60 -7.13
C LEU A 181 -6.28 -1.33 -7.51
N VAL A 182 -5.20 -1.08 -6.79
CA VAL A 182 -3.90 -1.69 -7.06
C VAL A 182 -3.31 -2.30 -5.80
N SER A 183 -2.91 -3.58 -5.84
CA SER A 183 -2.13 -4.16 -4.75
C SER A 183 -0.63 -3.91 -4.96
N SER A 184 0.07 -3.79 -3.85
CA SER A 184 1.53 -3.83 -3.84
C SER A 184 2.04 -4.26 -2.47
N HIS A 185 3.26 -4.78 -2.45
CA HIS A 185 4.07 -4.96 -1.25
C HIS A 185 5.20 -3.91 -1.16
N LEU A 186 5.37 -3.07 -2.19
CA LEU A 186 6.38 -1.99 -2.25
C LEU A 186 5.74 -0.69 -1.76
N MET A 187 6.00 -0.36 -0.50
CA MET A 187 5.41 0.82 0.15
C MET A 187 5.89 2.14 -0.46
N SER A 188 7.17 2.21 -0.85
CA SER A 188 7.73 3.38 -1.52
C SER A 188 7.02 3.71 -2.84
N GLU A 189 6.63 2.69 -3.62
CA GLU A 189 5.89 2.89 -4.86
C GLU A 189 4.45 3.33 -4.58
N MET A 190 3.82 2.78 -3.54
CA MET A 190 2.47 3.18 -3.15
C MET A 190 2.42 4.61 -2.61
N ALA A 191 3.41 5.05 -1.85
CA ALA A 191 3.53 6.43 -1.39
C ALA A 191 3.54 7.46 -2.54
N LEU A 192 4.08 7.05 -3.70
CA LEU A 192 4.19 7.90 -4.90
C LEU A 192 3.00 7.76 -5.86
N THR A 193 2.15 6.74 -5.69
CA THR A 193 1.12 6.38 -6.67
C THR A 193 -0.29 6.52 -6.12
N ALA A 194 -0.53 6.06 -4.90
CA ALA A 194 -1.85 5.99 -4.28
C ALA A 194 -2.24 7.32 -3.61
N ASP A 195 -3.53 7.63 -3.66
CA ASP A 195 -4.15 8.73 -2.92
C ASP A 195 -4.77 8.19 -1.62
N HIS A 196 -5.27 6.95 -1.65
CA HIS A 196 -5.95 6.28 -0.56
C HIS A 196 -5.39 4.87 -0.35
N LEU A 197 -5.41 4.40 0.88
CA LEU A 197 -4.86 3.10 1.28
C LEU A 197 -5.89 2.28 2.05
N ILE A 198 -6.01 1.03 1.65
CA ILE A 198 -6.69 -0.02 2.39
C ILE A 198 -5.61 -1.01 2.84
N VAL A 199 -5.32 -1.04 4.13
CA VAL A 199 -4.28 -1.90 4.70
C VAL A 199 -4.92 -3.13 5.33
N ILE A 200 -4.47 -4.32 4.92
CA ILE A 200 -4.94 -5.57 5.51
C ILE A 200 -3.81 -6.36 6.15
N GLY A 201 -4.11 -7.00 7.26
CA GLY A 201 -3.21 -7.91 7.94
C GLY A 201 -3.96 -9.15 8.44
N ARG A 202 -3.40 -10.35 8.16
CA ARG A 202 -4.01 -11.63 8.57
C ARG A 202 -5.50 -11.76 8.21
N GLY A 203 -5.88 -11.24 7.04
CA GLY A 203 -7.23 -11.28 6.51
C GLY A 203 -8.20 -10.27 7.10
N ARG A 204 -7.75 -9.30 7.89
CA ARG A 204 -8.57 -8.25 8.50
C ARG A 204 -8.15 -6.87 8.01
N LEU A 205 -9.08 -5.93 8.01
CA LEU A 205 -8.80 -4.51 7.77
C LEU A 205 -8.03 -3.95 8.97
N LEU A 206 -6.91 -3.30 8.72
CA LEU A 206 -6.09 -2.60 9.71
C LEU A 206 -6.24 -1.09 9.59
N ALA A 207 -6.29 -0.56 8.36
CA ALA A 207 -6.54 0.85 8.10
C ALA A 207 -7.28 1.04 6.77
N ASP A 208 -8.12 2.08 6.71
CA ASP A 208 -8.82 2.59 5.52
C ASP A 208 -8.69 4.11 5.55
N THR A 209 -7.64 4.69 4.90
CA THR A 209 -7.20 6.07 5.14
C THR A 209 -6.41 6.61 3.94
N THR A 210 -6.07 7.91 3.95
CA THR A 210 -5.15 8.49 2.95
C THR A 210 -3.69 8.19 3.29
N VAL A 211 -2.80 8.31 2.29
CA VAL A 211 -1.34 8.16 2.49
C VAL A 211 -0.84 9.15 3.54
N ASP A 212 -1.24 10.43 3.42
CA ASP A 212 -0.80 11.49 4.32
C ASP A 212 -1.27 11.27 5.76
N GLU A 213 -2.50 10.78 5.94
CA GLU A 213 -3.05 10.48 7.26
C GLU A 213 -2.32 9.31 7.91
N LEU A 214 -2.02 8.24 7.17
CA LEU A 214 -1.28 7.10 7.69
C LEU A 214 0.13 7.50 8.16
N VAL A 215 0.85 8.29 7.35
CA VAL A 215 2.17 8.82 7.70
C VAL A 215 2.09 9.74 8.93
N ARG A 216 1.05 10.57 9.03
CA ARG A 216 0.82 11.46 10.17
C ARG A 216 0.55 10.69 11.46
N GLN A 217 -0.27 9.65 11.42
CA GLN A 217 -0.58 8.78 12.56
C GLN A 217 0.64 8.02 13.07
N ALA A 218 1.54 7.62 12.19
CA ALA A 218 2.79 6.94 12.55
C ALA A 218 3.86 7.86 13.15
N GLY A 219 3.52 9.12 13.41
CA GLY A 219 4.41 10.08 14.07
C GLY A 219 4.81 11.28 13.23
N GLY A 220 4.31 11.41 12.00
CA GLY A 220 4.42 12.61 11.18
C GLY A 220 5.86 13.06 10.86
N ALA A 221 5.99 14.34 10.59
CA ALA A 221 7.29 14.98 10.42
C ALA A 221 7.94 15.19 11.80
N SER A 222 9.21 14.83 11.90
CA SER A 222 10.04 15.14 13.06
C SER A 222 11.36 15.75 12.60
N VAL A 223 12.07 16.42 13.51
CA VAL A 223 13.40 16.96 13.21
C VAL A 223 14.40 16.26 14.11
N LYS A 224 15.39 15.61 13.50
CA LYS A 224 16.54 15.07 14.20
C LYS A 224 17.50 16.23 14.50
N VAL A 225 17.87 16.36 15.75
CA VAL A 225 18.84 17.36 16.22
C VAL A 225 19.93 16.67 16.99
N VAL A 226 21.20 16.96 16.67
CA VAL A 226 22.34 16.53 17.45
C VAL A 226 23.00 17.75 18.08
N THR A 227 23.05 17.80 19.40
CA THR A 227 23.57 18.94 20.16
C THR A 227 24.31 18.49 21.41
N PRO A 228 25.37 19.23 21.87
CA PRO A 228 25.96 19.03 23.18
C PRO A 228 25.15 19.66 24.32
N GLN A 229 24.11 20.45 23.99
CA GLN A 229 23.31 21.24 24.94
C GLN A 229 21.82 20.86 24.84
N PRO A 230 21.44 19.59 25.14
CA PRO A 230 20.07 19.11 24.94
C PRO A 230 19.05 19.76 25.86
N ASP A 231 19.42 20.10 27.08
CA ASP A 231 18.50 20.65 28.07
C ASP A 231 18.22 22.13 27.83
N ASP A 232 19.23 22.89 27.37
CA ASP A 232 19.04 24.28 26.94
C ASP A 232 18.10 24.36 25.75
N LEU A 233 18.30 23.48 24.76
CA LEU A 233 17.44 23.44 23.58
C LEU A 233 16.00 23.07 23.96
N ARG A 234 15.81 22.14 24.89
CA ARG A 234 14.47 21.78 25.40
C ARG A 234 13.77 22.95 26.08
N ALA A 235 14.50 23.66 26.94
CA ALA A 235 13.93 24.78 27.68
C ALA A 235 13.40 25.88 26.75
N HIS A 236 14.11 26.15 25.65
CA HIS A 236 13.75 27.21 24.72
C HIS A 236 12.74 26.80 23.63
N LEU A 237 12.58 25.48 23.37
CA LEU A 237 11.59 24.96 22.42
C LEU A 237 10.29 24.49 23.09
N ALA A 238 10.20 24.53 24.43
CA ALA A 238 9.01 24.13 25.17
C ALA A 238 7.82 25.01 24.80
N ALA A 239 6.90 24.51 24.00
CA ALA A 239 5.66 25.15 23.58
C ALA A 239 4.53 24.13 23.46
N PRO A 240 3.25 24.54 23.57
CA PRO A 240 2.13 23.66 23.34
C PRO A 240 2.20 22.98 21.97
N GLY A 241 2.16 21.65 21.93
CA GLY A 241 2.23 20.85 20.70
C GLY A 241 3.65 20.49 20.26
N VAL A 242 4.71 20.89 20.97
CA VAL A 242 6.09 20.46 20.70
C VAL A 242 6.45 19.29 21.62
N GLU A 243 6.78 18.14 21.02
CA GLU A 243 7.26 16.96 21.71
C GLU A 243 8.76 16.76 21.45
N ILE A 244 9.56 16.64 22.51
CA ILE A 244 11.00 16.42 22.43
C ILE A 244 11.36 15.11 23.14
N THR A 245 11.78 14.14 22.34
CA THR A 245 12.26 12.85 22.86
C THR A 245 13.75 12.70 22.65
N THR A 246 14.45 12.07 23.62
CA THR A 246 15.85 11.66 23.42
C THR A 246 15.82 10.32 22.70
N ALA A 247 16.49 10.22 21.56
CA ALA A 247 16.74 8.90 21.00
C ALA A 247 17.73 8.17 21.93
N ALA A 248 17.38 6.94 22.32
CA ALA A 248 18.32 6.09 23.03
C ALA A 248 19.57 5.97 22.15
N THR A 249 20.71 6.37 22.68
CA THR A 249 21.99 6.36 21.96
C THR A 249 22.26 4.94 21.51
N ALA A 250 21.97 4.64 20.23
CA ALA A 250 22.65 3.54 19.58
C ALA A 250 24.11 3.95 19.54
N THR A 251 24.91 3.33 20.37
CA THR A 251 26.37 3.47 20.38
C THR A 251 26.86 3.22 18.97
N SER A 252 27.03 4.30 18.19
CA SER A 252 27.77 4.18 16.94
C SER A 252 29.21 3.83 17.37
N THR A 253 29.59 2.59 17.14
CA THR A 253 30.98 2.11 17.13
C THR A 253 31.74 2.84 16.03
N ALA A 254 32.02 4.09 16.24
CA ALA A 254 33.13 4.78 15.60
C ALA A 254 34.30 4.69 16.57
N THR A 255 35.07 3.61 16.44
CA THR A 255 36.40 3.50 17.01
C THR A 255 37.24 4.66 16.52
N THR A 256 37.48 5.66 17.38
CA THR A 256 38.74 6.44 17.31
C THR A 256 38.92 7.23 18.62
N ALA A 257 40.00 6.89 19.28
CA ALA A 257 40.85 7.71 20.15
C ALA A 257 40.17 8.64 21.19
N THR A 258 40.27 8.19 22.43
CA THR A 258 40.18 9.00 23.66
C THR A 258 41.09 10.23 23.54
N THR A 259 40.50 11.37 23.20
CA THR A 259 41.13 12.67 23.48
C THR A 259 40.24 13.38 24.50
N ALA A 260 40.83 13.69 25.63
CA ALA A 260 40.19 14.38 26.73
C ALA A 260 39.61 15.73 26.25
N GLY A 261 38.29 15.94 26.43
CA GLY A 261 37.65 17.22 26.19
C GLY A 261 36.39 17.22 25.26
N THR A 262 35.93 16.07 24.81
CA THR A 262 34.74 16.05 23.93
C THR A 262 33.45 16.03 24.74
N THR A 263 32.67 17.11 24.69
CA THR A 263 31.33 17.16 25.28
C THR A 263 30.44 16.09 24.62
N PRO A 264 29.71 15.28 25.41
CA PRO A 264 28.85 14.24 24.83
C PRO A 264 27.79 14.86 23.90
N LEU A 265 27.62 14.27 22.73
CA LEU A 265 26.59 14.65 21.78
C LEU A 265 25.31 13.89 22.08
N HIS A 266 24.19 14.58 22.11
CA HIS A 266 22.88 14.03 22.37
C HIS A 266 22.01 14.14 21.11
N GLU A 267 21.36 13.03 20.75
CA GLU A 267 20.38 13.01 19.66
C GLU A 267 18.99 13.26 20.26
N LEU A 268 18.35 14.31 19.75
CA LEU A 268 16.96 14.65 20.06
C LEU A 268 16.10 14.46 18.83
N ARG A 269 14.90 13.98 19.04
CA ARG A 269 13.84 13.97 18.01
C ARG A 269 12.73 14.92 18.44
N ILE A 270 12.49 15.95 17.63
CA ILE A 270 11.56 17.05 17.92
C ILE A 270 10.40 16.96 16.94
N ARG A 271 9.17 16.97 17.45
CA ARG A 271 7.91 16.99 16.70
C ARG A 271 7.14 18.26 17.00
N GLY A 272 6.23 18.65 16.09
CA GLY A 272 5.36 19.81 16.29
C GLY A 272 5.99 21.16 15.96
N THR A 273 7.22 21.18 15.42
CA THR A 273 7.87 22.40 14.97
C THR A 273 8.77 22.16 13.75
N GLU A 274 9.01 23.20 12.98
CA GLU A 274 9.83 23.15 11.77
C GLU A 274 11.33 23.30 12.07
N SER A 275 12.18 22.70 11.23
CA SER A 275 13.64 22.81 11.36
C SER A 275 14.14 24.26 11.31
N ALA A 276 13.50 25.13 10.50
CA ALA A 276 13.83 26.55 10.43
C ALA A 276 13.63 27.25 11.78
N HIS A 277 12.55 26.96 12.51
CA HIS A 277 12.29 27.51 13.83
C HIS A 277 13.30 27.00 14.86
N ILE A 278 13.60 25.69 14.85
CA ILE A 278 14.63 25.11 15.74
C ILE A 278 15.98 25.78 15.51
N GLY A 279 16.38 25.96 14.24
CA GLY A 279 17.63 26.63 13.89
C GLY A 279 17.67 28.07 14.35
N ALA A 280 16.57 28.82 14.21
CA ALA A 280 16.49 30.23 14.67
C ALA A 280 16.59 30.34 16.19
N VAL A 281 15.90 29.45 16.95
CA VAL A 281 15.98 29.41 18.41
C VAL A 281 17.40 29.04 18.88
N ALA A 282 18.01 28.06 18.26
CA ALA A 282 19.39 27.67 18.60
C ALA A 282 20.38 28.83 18.36
N ALA A 283 20.27 29.52 17.23
CA ALA A 283 21.10 30.66 16.91
C ALA A 283 20.90 31.84 17.89
N ALA A 284 19.64 32.15 18.26
CA ALA A 284 19.31 33.22 19.19
C ALA A 284 19.88 32.99 20.61
N HIS A 285 20.02 31.75 21.03
CA HIS A 285 20.48 31.35 22.36
C HIS A 285 21.90 30.77 22.39
N GLY A 286 22.63 30.84 21.27
CA GLY A 286 24.03 30.36 21.21
C GLY A 286 24.17 28.83 21.39
N ILE A 287 23.13 28.07 21.07
CA ILE A 287 23.14 26.62 21.18
C ILE A 287 23.78 26.00 19.92
N THR A 288 24.81 25.19 20.12
CA THR A 288 25.50 24.53 19.01
C THR A 288 24.71 23.35 18.50
N LEU A 289 24.42 23.32 17.20
CA LEU A 289 23.83 22.19 16.50
C LEU A 289 24.87 21.51 15.60
N HIS A 290 25.08 20.21 15.82
CA HIS A 290 25.93 19.39 14.95
C HIS A 290 25.15 18.77 13.78
N GLU A 291 23.84 18.54 13.99
CA GLU A 291 22.92 18.06 12.96
C GLU A 291 21.53 18.67 13.18
N LEU A 292 20.88 19.06 12.09
CA LEU A 292 19.52 19.57 12.05
C LEU A 292 18.87 19.03 10.77
N THR A 293 18.25 17.86 10.86
CA THR A 293 17.74 17.13 9.69
C THR A 293 16.25 16.87 9.84
N PRO A 294 15.40 17.42 8.96
CA PRO A 294 14.00 17.05 8.89
C PRO A 294 13.88 15.56 8.56
N GLN A 295 13.11 14.83 9.34
CA GLN A 295 12.79 13.42 9.13
C GLN A 295 11.29 13.27 8.94
N THR A 296 10.90 12.74 7.81
CA THR A 296 9.51 12.29 7.58
C THR A 296 9.47 10.79 7.81
N VAL A 297 8.48 10.32 8.56
CA VAL A 297 8.21 8.89 8.66
C VAL A 297 7.83 8.39 7.26
N SER A 298 8.51 7.38 6.77
CA SER A 298 8.17 6.78 5.49
C SER A 298 6.86 5.99 5.61
N LEU A 299 6.14 5.84 4.51
CA LEU A 299 4.96 4.96 4.47
C LEU A 299 5.32 3.53 4.88
N GLU A 300 6.55 3.09 4.59
CA GLU A 300 7.06 1.78 4.97
C GLU A 300 7.14 1.63 6.50
N GLN A 301 7.67 2.63 7.20
CA GLN A 301 7.73 2.62 8.67
C GLN A 301 6.32 2.65 9.26
N ALA A 302 5.45 3.53 8.77
CA ALA A 302 4.05 3.61 9.19
C ALA A 302 3.31 2.28 9.04
N PHE A 303 3.54 1.59 7.93
CA PHE A 303 2.96 0.28 7.68
C PHE A 303 3.54 -0.81 8.60
N MET A 304 4.86 -0.79 8.86
CA MET A 304 5.50 -1.75 9.76
C MET A 304 4.96 -1.61 11.19
N ASP A 305 4.86 -0.39 11.69
CA ASP A 305 4.32 -0.11 13.02
C ASP A 305 2.87 -0.62 13.14
N LEU A 306 2.02 -0.30 12.17
CA LEU A 306 0.62 -0.75 12.11
C LEU A 306 0.47 -2.28 12.07
N THR A 307 1.37 -2.97 11.37
CA THR A 307 1.31 -4.43 11.21
C THR A 307 1.92 -5.18 12.39
N GLN A 308 2.91 -4.61 13.09
CA GLN A 308 3.47 -5.14 14.33
C GLN A 308 2.48 -5.07 15.48
N ASP A 309 1.82 -3.93 15.71
CA ASP A 309 0.77 -3.79 16.71
C ASP A 309 -0.35 -4.81 16.53
N ALA A 310 -0.74 -5.07 15.28
CA ALA A 310 -1.72 -6.11 14.95
C ALA A 310 -1.21 -7.54 15.23
N ALA A 311 0.11 -7.74 15.35
CA ALA A 311 0.71 -9.01 15.76
C ALA A 311 0.72 -9.19 17.27
N ASP A 312 1.06 -8.13 18.03
CA ASP A 312 1.29 -8.17 19.48
C ASP A 312 -0.02 -8.22 20.28
N HIS A 313 -1.09 -7.55 19.85
CA HIS A 313 -2.40 -7.61 20.49
C HIS A 313 -3.05 -9.02 20.54
N ARG A 314 -2.50 -10.01 19.88
CA ARG A 314 -2.95 -11.42 19.95
C ARG A 314 -2.07 -12.31 20.79
N SER A 315 -0.98 -11.81 21.34
CA SER A 315 -0.08 -12.53 22.26
C SER A 315 -0.55 -12.46 23.72
N GLN A 316 -1.56 -11.63 24.04
CA GLN A 316 -2.19 -11.66 25.36
C GLN A 316 -3.23 -12.79 25.40
N PRO A 317 -3.06 -13.79 26.28
CA PRO A 317 -4.10 -14.79 26.50
C PRO A 317 -5.34 -14.12 27.09
N PRO A 318 -6.55 -14.64 26.77
CA PRO A 318 -7.79 -14.10 27.34
C PRO A 318 -7.69 -14.14 28.87
N ALA A 319 -8.00 -13.00 29.51
CA ALA A 319 -8.05 -12.90 30.96
C ALA A 319 -8.90 -14.05 31.52
N THR A 320 -8.29 -14.94 32.24
CA THR A 320 -8.97 -16.05 32.94
C THR A 320 -9.84 -15.42 34.02
N THR A 321 -11.15 -15.40 33.79
CA THR A 321 -12.13 -15.12 34.84
C THR A 321 -11.99 -16.19 35.92
N PRO A 322 -11.72 -15.84 37.18
CA PRO A 322 -11.61 -16.83 38.23
C PRO A 322 -12.98 -17.54 38.41
N PRO A 323 -12.98 -18.86 38.70
CA PRO A 323 -14.24 -19.58 38.90
C PRO A 323 -14.94 -19.03 40.16
N ALA A 324 -16.23 -18.74 39.99
CA ALA A 324 -17.12 -18.39 41.10
C ALA A 324 -17.14 -19.54 42.13
N HIS A 325 -16.69 -19.28 43.32
CA HIS A 325 -16.83 -20.20 44.44
C HIS A 325 -18.32 -20.44 44.72
N LEU A 326 -18.77 -21.64 44.44
CA LEU A 326 -20.03 -22.16 44.94
C LEU A 326 -19.82 -22.44 46.46
N THR A 327 -20.28 -21.51 47.28
CA THR A 327 -20.50 -21.79 48.73
C THR A 327 -21.71 -22.71 48.84
N GLY A 328 -21.44 -23.99 49.13
CA GLY A 328 -22.48 -24.91 49.53
C GLY A 328 -22.97 -24.50 50.92
N ALA A 329 -24.28 -24.35 51.10
CA ALA A 329 -24.95 -24.38 52.40
C ALA A 329 -25.58 -25.77 52.56
N ALA A 330 -25.10 -26.45 53.60
CA ALA A 330 -25.72 -27.67 54.13
C ALA A 330 -26.93 -27.26 55.00
N ALA A 331 -28.05 -27.91 54.83
CA ALA A 331 -29.03 -28.33 55.84
C ALA A 331 -29.99 -29.35 55.23
#